data_60304f90138c67cd80a47c2c76f2b9ad
#
_entry.id   60304f90138c67cd80a47c2c76f2b9ad
#
_cell.length_a   1.000
_cell.length_b   1.000
_cell.length_c   1.000
_cell.angle_alpha   90.00
_cell.angle_beta   90.00
_cell.angle_gamma   90.00
#
_symmetry.space_group_name_H-M   'P 1'
#
loop_
_entity.id
_entity.type
_entity.pdbx_description
1 polymer ?
#
loop_
_entity_poly.entity_id
_entity_poly.type
_entity_poly.pdbx_seq_one_letter_code
_entity_poly.pdbx_strand_id
1 'polypeptide(L)'
;DIRLRYQFGLPTSDVPQAVDEYVRKHNLYTQYRAMADKLRPYLTEKRFMHTFHVVKRGLELCAAEEYDNVFVTCLLHDCAKYLSPDRYADYGFVRPCDMPDSVVHAFLGALVAEKDFGVTDNEILNAIRYHCTARPNMTRLDKIVYVADKTEETRPYPLSHLLCGTLDEMFVKCLFEANRYCLTNHAGNVYYLTSQALDFYKNQANA
;
A
#
# COMPACT_ATOMS: atom_id res chain seq x y z
N ASP A 1 -16.85 7.79 -1.67
CA ASP A 1 -16.54 6.34 -1.56
C ASP A 1 -17.43 5.36 -2.30
N ILE A 2 -18.62 5.75 -2.71
CA ILE A 2 -19.54 4.87 -3.44
C ILE A 2 -18.90 4.32 -4.73
N ARG A 3 -18.23 5.17 -5.52
CA ARG A 3 -17.53 4.75 -6.75
C ARG A 3 -16.43 3.73 -6.45
N LEU A 4 -15.69 3.94 -5.38
CA LEU A 4 -14.62 3.02 -4.96
C LEU A 4 -15.21 1.67 -4.50
N ARG A 5 -16.38 1.68 -3.81
CA ARG A 5 -17.08 0.44 -3.44
C ARG A 5 -17.46 -0.41 -4.65
N TYR A 6 -17.91 0.20 -5.74
CA TYR A 6 -18.17 -0.53 -7.00
C TYR A 6 -16.90 -1.17 -7.57
N GLN A 7 -15.78 -0.46 -7.54
CA GLN A 7 -14.49 -0.98 -8.00
C GLN A 7 -13.98 -2.16 -7.15
N PHE A 8 -14.30 -2.18 -5.86
CA PHE A 8 -13.94 -3.25 -4.93
C PHE A 8 -15.00 -4.35 -4.81
N GLY A 9 -16.15 -4.21 -5.47
CA GLY A 9 -17.26 -5.15 -5.31
C GLY A 9 -17.85 -5.20 -3.91
N LEU A 10 -17.78 -4.10 -3.19
CA LEU A 10 -18.33 -3.97 -1.85
C LEU A 10 -19.82 -3.59 -1.91
N PRO A 11 -20.59 -3.88 -0.83
CA PRO A 11 -21.98 -3.47 -0.74
C PRO A 11 -22.17 -1.96 -0.89
N THR A 12 -23.25 -1.57 -1.56
CA THR A 12 -23.64 -0.18 -1.84
C THR A 12 -25.04 0.12 -1.30
N SER A 13 -25.32 -0.35 -0.07
CA SER A 13 -26.65 -0.24 0.58
C SER A 13 -27.17 1.19 0.72
N ASP A 14 -26.28 2.19 0.70
CA ASP A 14 -26.62 3.60 0.84
C ASP A 14 -27.02 4.26 -0.50
N VAL A 15 -26.99 3.49 -1.59
CA VAL A 15 -27.35 3.95 -2.95
C VAL A 15 -28.81 3.54 -3.21
N PRO A 16 -29.68 4.48 -3.70
CA PRO A 16 -31.02 4.12 -4.14
C PRO A 16 -31.01 2.98 -5.16
N GLN A 17 -31.92 2.02 -5.04
CA GLN A 17 -31.95 0.81 -5.87
C GLN A 17 -31.87 1.12 -7.37
N ALA A 18 -32.64 2.08 -7.86
CA ALA A 18 -32.63 2.47 -9.27
C ALA A 18 -31.28 2.96 -9.77
N VAL A 19 -30.49 3.62 -8.90
CA VAL A 19 -29.13 4.07 -9.21
C VAL A 19 -28.17 2.88 -9.22
N ASP A 20 -28.26 1.98 -8.25
CA ASP A 20 -27.42 0.78 -8.19
C ASP A 20 -27.66 -0.11 -9.43
N GLU A 21 -28.93 -0.33 -9.80
CA GLU A 21 -29.30 -1.07 -11.00
C GLU A 21 -28.73 -0.42 -12.27
N TYR A 22 -28.82 0.91 -12.39
CA TYR A 22 -28.25 1.64 -13.51
C TYR A 22 -26.74 1.49 -13.61
N VAL A 23 -26.02 1.67 -12.49
CA VAL A 23 -24.56 1.53 -12.41
C VAL A 23 -24.13 0.13 -12.84
N ARG A 24 -24.80 -0.91 -12.34
CA ARG A 24 -24.51 -2.32 -12.67
C ARG A 24 -24.83 -2.64 -14.13
N LYS A 25 -25.99 -2.20 -14.63
CA LYS A 25 -26.42 -2.40 -16.02
C LYS A 25 -25.43 -1.80 -17.03
N HIS A 26 -24.85 -0.66 -16.70
CA HIS A 26 -23.93 0.06 -17.59
C HIS A 26 -22.44 -0.18 -17.25
N ASN A 27 -22.13 -1.11 -16.34
CA ASN A 27 -20.77 -1.42 -15.89
C ASN A 27 -19.94 -0.17 -15.52
N LEU A 28 -20.58 0.79 -14.83
CA LEU A 28 -19.89 2.00 -14.40
C LEU A 28 -19.00 1.71 -13.19
N TYR A 29 -17.88 2.43 -13.11
CA TYR A 29 -16.92 2.31 -11.98
C TYR A 29 -16.39 0.89 -11.78
N THR A 30 -16.10 0.16 -12.88
CA THR A 30 -15.62 -1.22 -12.84
C THR A 30 -14.17 -1.38 -13.31
N GLN A 31 -13.46 -0.29 -13.59
CA GLN A 31 -12.11 -0.29 -14.19
C GLN A 31 -11.14 -1.26 -13.47
N TYR A 32 -11.14 -1.27 -12.14
CA TYR A 32 -10.25 -2.13 -11.34
C TYR A 32 -10.97 -3.31 -10.68
N ARG A 33 -12.25 -3.51 -10.98
CA ARG A 33 -13.06 -4.55 -10.36
C ARG A 33 -12.48 -5.94 -10.55
N ALA A 34 -12.07 -6.28 -11.77
CA ALA A 34 -11.48 -7.59 -12.07
C ALA A 34 -10.18 -7.83 -11.29
N MET A 35 -9.35 -6.78 -11.12
CA MET A 35 -8.11 -6.87 -10.34
C MET A 35 -8.42 -7.02 -8.84
N ALA A 36 -9.39 -6.28 -8.31
CA ALA A 36 -9.81 -6.40 -6.91
C ALA A 36 -10.43 -7.78 -6.60
N ASP A 37 -11.28 -8.31 -7.49
CA ASP A 37 -11.84 -9.65 -7.37
C ASP A 37 -10.76 -10.73 -7.42
N LYS A 38 -9.75 -10.57 -8.27
CA LYS A 38 -8.58 -11.46 -8.35
C LYS A 38 -7.71 -11.39 -7.09
N LEU A 39 -7.59 -10.22 -6.45
CA LEU A 39 -6.83 -10.03 -5.22
C LEU A 39 -7.52 -10.64 -3.99
N ARG A 40 -8.86 -10.66 -3.95
CA ARG A 40 -9.63 -11.07 -2.77
C ARG A 40 -9.18 -12.42 -2.18
N PRO A 41 -8.95 -13.51 -2.94
CA PRO A 41 -8.48 -14.78 -2.39
C PRO A 41 -7.04 -14.76 -1.84
N TYR A 42 -6.24 -13.74 -2.11
CA TYR A 42 -4.90 -13.57 -1.55
C TYR A 42 -4.92 -13.02 -0.12
N LEU A 43 -6.04 -12.46 0.32
CA LEU A 43 -6.17 -11.72 1.56
C LEU A 43 -7.28 -12.26 2.45
N THR A 44 -7.17 -12.03 3.76
CA THR A 44 -8.34 -12.15 4.65
C THR A 44 -9.29 -10.99 4.40
N GLU A 45 -10.58 -11.14 4.75
CA GLU A 45 -11.56 -10.06 4.59
C GLU A 45 -11.12 -8.79 5.32
N LYS A 46 -10.58 -8.92 6.54
CA LYS A 46 -10.03 -7.79 7.31
C LYS A 46 -8.91 -7.08 6.53
N ARG A 47 -8.01 -7.82 5.88
CA ARG A 47 -6.91 -7.23 5.10
C ARG A 47 -7.40 -6.65 3.78
N PHE A 48 -8.39 -7.25 3.16
CA PHE A 48 -9.03 -6.70 1.97
C PHE A 48 -9.72 -5.36 2.26
N MET A 49 -10.39 -5.24 3.42
CA MET A 49 -10.96 -3.96 3.86
C MET A 49 -9.87 -2.93 4.19
N HIS A 50 -8.78 -3.32 4.84
CA HIS A 50 -7.61 -2.44 4.99
C HIS A 50 -7.10 -1.93 3.64
N THR A 51 -6.97 -2.81 2.64
CA THR A 51 -6.56 -2.43 1.27
C THR A 51 -7.51 -1.41 0.65
N PHE A 52 -8.83 -1.57 0.85
CA PHE A 52 -9.83 -0.58 0.43
C PHE A 52 -9.55 0.80 1.04
N HIS A 53 -9.26 0.86 2.34
CA HIS A 53 -8.97 2.11 3.04
C HIS A 53 -7.61 2.71 2.63
N VAL A 54 -6.62 1.87 2.31
CA VAL A 54 -5.33 2.32 1.76
C VAL A 54 -5.50 2.94 0.37
N VAL A 55 -6.28 2.31 -0.52
CA VAL A 55 -6.60 2.90 -1.83
C VAL A 55 -7.32 4.24 -1.65
N LYS A 56 -8.35 4.29 -0.79
CA LYS A 56 -9.06 5.53 -0.49
C LYS A 56 -8.10 6.64 -0.06
N ARG A 57 -7.22 6.36 0.91
CA ARG A 57 -6.23 7.32 1.40
C ARG A 57 -5.22 7.73 0.33
N GLY A 58 -4.73 6.79 -0.47
CA GLY A 58 -3.82 7.09 -1.58
C GLY A 58 -4.45 8.04 -2.60
N LEU A 59 -5.72 7.82 -2.95
CA LEU A 59 -6.47 8.68 -3.87
C LEU A 59 -6.77 10.09 -3.30
N GLU A 60 -6.81 10.25 -1.99
CA GLU A 60 -6.90 11.58 -1.34
C GLU A 60 -5.58 12.36 -1.38
N LEU A 61 -4.45 11.67 -1.56
CA LEU A 61 -3.10 12.24 -1.58
C LEU A 61 -2.54 12.47 -2.99
N CYS A 62 -3.13 11.85 -4.01
CA CYS A 62 -2.64 11.91 -5.38
C CYS A 62 -3.25 13.04 -6.20
N ALA A 63 -2.55 13.46 -7.25
CA ALA A 63 -3.10 14.28 -8.31
C ALA A 63 -3.90 13.42 -9.29
N ALA A 64 -4.74 14.04 -10.14
CA ALA A 64 -5.64 13.31 -11.03
C ALA A 64 -4.90 12.42 -12.05
N GLU A 65 -3.76 12.87 -12.54
CA GLU A 65 -2.90 12.15 -13.48
C GLU A 65 -2.19 10.93 -12.86
N GLU A 66 -2.10 10.86 -11.53
CA GLU A 66 -1.47 9.76 -10.80
C GLU A 66 -2.48 8.66 -10.41
N TYR A 67 -3.78 8.88 -10.69
CA TYR A 67 -4.87 8.05 -10.18
C TYR A 67 -4.65 6.55 -10.42
N ASP A 68 -4.33 6.17 -11.65
CA ASP A 68 -4.21 4.76 -12.04
C ASP A 68 -3.02 4.08 -11.35
N ASN A 69 -1.87 4.73 -11.31
CA ASN A 69 -0.67 4.19 -10.67
C ASN A 69 -0.86 4.07 -9.15
N VAL A 70 -1.45 5.09 -8.51
CA VAL A 70 -1.75 5.07 -7.08
C VAL A 70 -2.78 3.99 -6.75
N PHE A 71 -3.85 3.87 -7.57
CA PHE A 71 -4.87 2.85 -7.36
C PHE A 71 -4.27 1.45 -7.40
N VAL A 72 -3.54 1.12 -8.47
CA VAL A 72 -2.94 -0.21 -8.65
C VAL A 72 -1.92 -0.52 -7.55
N THR A 73 -1.05 0.44 -7.23
CA THR A 73 -0.03 0.24 -6.20
C THR A 73 -0.66 0.02 -4.82
N CYS A 74 -1.59 0.87 -4.42
CA CYS A 74 -2.30 0.73 -3.15
C CYS A 74 -3.13 -0.55 -3.08
N LEU A 75 -3.77 -0.97 -4.19
CA LEU A 75 -4.52 -2.22 -4.26
C LEU A 75 -3.62 -3.43 -4.03
N LEU A 76 -2.41 -3.44 -4.60
CA LEU A 76 -1.53 -4.60 -4.60
C LEU A 76 -0.43 -4.58 -3.51
N HIS A 77 -0.31 -3.51 -2.71
CA HIS A 77 0.81 -3.36 -1.75
C HIS A 77 0.99 -4.57 -0.81
N ASP A 78 -0.09 -5.19 -0.39
CA ASP A 78 -0.11 -6.33 0.54
C ASP A 78 -0.49 -7.67 -0.14
N CYS A 79 -0.45 -7.78 -1.49
CA CYS A 79 -0.90 -8.97 -2.22
C CYS A 79 -0.19 -10.28 -1.82
N ALA A 80 1.02 -10.20 -1.26
CA ALA A 80 1.77 -11.36 -0.78
C ALA A 80 1.74 -11.54 0.74
N LYS A 81 0.88 -10.82 1.48
CA LYS A 81 0.89 -10.78 2.95
C LYS A 81 0.71 -12.14 3.63
N TYR A 82 -0.03 -13.03 2.99
CA TYR A 82 -0.35 -14.36 3.51
C TYR A 82 0.22 -15.48 2.64
N LEU A 83 1.13 -15.15 1.70
CA LEU A 83 1.79 -16.18 0.90
C LEU A 83 2.73 -17.00 1.79
N SER A 84 2.54 -18.32 1.78
CA SER A 84 3.33 -19.23 2.60
C SER A 84 4.77 -19.41 2.07
N PRO A 85 5.77 -19.68 2.94
CA PRO A 85 7.17 -19.78 2.56
C PRO A 85 7.50 -20.85 1.51
N ASP A 86 6.75 -21.95 1.49
CA ASP A 86 6.88 -23.02 0.50
C ASP A 86 6.61 -22.55 -0.94
N ARG A 87 5.88 -21.44 -1.09
CA ARG A 87 5.55 -20.85 -2.38
C ARG A 87 6.50 -19.75 -2.87
N TYR A 88 7.48 -19.35 -2.06
CA TYR A 88 8.40 -18.27 -2.44
C TYR A 88 9.19 -18.59 -3.72
N ALA A 89 9.59 -19.83 -3.89
CA ALA A 89 10.30 -20.29 -5.07
C ALA A 89 9.47 -20.17 -6.37
N ASP A 90 8.13 -20.23 -6.27
CA ASP A 90 7.23 -20.03 -7.43
C ASP A 90 7.44 -18.65 -8.07
N TYR A 91 7.88 -17.68 -7.29
CA TYR A 91 8.14 -16.29 -7.71
C TYR A 91 9.63 -15.98 -7.87
N GLY A 92 10.50 -16.99 -7.76
CA GLY A 92 11.95 -16.81 -7.80
C GLY A 92 12.50 -16.02 -6.59
N PHE A 93 11.72 -15.95 -5.49
CA PHE A 93 12.12 -15.22 -4.29
C PHE A 93 12.97 -16.08 -3.37
N VAL A 94 14.20 -15.61 -3.13
CA VAL A 94 15.10 -16.17 -2.11
C VAL A 94 15.17 -15.17 -0.97
N ARG A 95 14.63 -15.54 0.18
CA ARG A 95 14.61 -14.65 1.35
C ARG A 95 16.03 -14.45 1.89
N PRO A 96 16.54 -13.20 2.01
CA PRO A 96 17.76 -12.90 2.73
C PRO A 96 17.66 -13.33 4.21
N CYS A 97 18.75 -13.84 4.77
CA CYS A 97 18.76 -14.36 6.14
C CYS A 97 18.52 -13.28 7.22
N ASP A 98 18.84 -12.02 6.91
CA ASP A 98 18.66 -10.86 7.77
C ASP A 98 17.33 -10.14 7.58
N MET A 99 16.48 -10.61 6.64
CA MET A 99 15.20 -9.98 6.35
C MET A 99 14.14 -10.35 7.40
N PRO A 100 13.58 -9.37 8.14
CA PRO A 100 12.50 -9.62 9.09
C PRO A 100 11.22 -10.14 8.42
N ASP A 101 10.46 -11.01 9.09
CA ASP A 101 9.17 -11.53 8.60
C ASP A 101 8.20 -10.43 8.21
N SER A 102 8.19 -9.33 8.96
CA SER A 102 7.33 -8.17 8.72
C SER A 102 7.60 -7.47 7.39
N VAL A 103 8.76 -7.70 6.76
CA VAL A 103 9.20 -7.02 5.53
C VAL A 103 9.06 -7.91 4.29
N VAL A 104 9.15 -9.24 4.47
CA VAL A 104 9.14 -10.23 3.36
C VAL A 104 8.03 -9.98 2.36
N HIS A 105 6.79 -9.76 2.84
CA HIS A 105 5.63 -9.61 1.96
C HIS A 105 5.72 -8.42 1.00
N ALA A 106 6.47 -7.38 1.34
CA ALA A 106 6.62 -6.21 0.48
C ALA A 106 7.52 -6.54 -0.73
N PHE A 107 8.64 -7.21 -0.49
CA PHE A 107 9.56 -7.63 -1.56
C PHE A 107 8.95 -8.72 -2.43
N LEU A 108 8.32 -9.70 -1.82
CA LEU A 108 7.60 -10.77 -2.50
C LEU A 108 6.38 -10.22 -3.26
N GLY A 109 5.71 -9.21 -2.69
CA GLY A 109 4.55 -8.56 -3.27
C GLY A 109 4.82 -7.93 -4.63
N ALA A 110 6.00 -7.35 -4.83
CA ALA A 110 6.39 -6.83 -6.14
C ALA A 110 6.46 -7.96 -7.20
N LEU A 111 7.00 -9.12 -6.84
CA LEU A 111 7.09 -10.29 -7.74
C LEU A 111 5.71 -10.91 -8.01
N VAL A 112 4.84 -10.96 -7.00
CA VAL A 112 3.45 -11.41 -7.14
C VAL A 112 2.66 -10.44 -8.04
N ALA A 113 2.82 -9.13 -7.84
CA ALA A 113 2.17 -8.12 -8.68
C ALA A 113 2.60 -8.23 -10.15
N GLU A 114 3.89 -8.46 -10.40
CA GLU A 114 4.41 -8.68 -11.76
C GLU A 114 3.85 -9.97 -12.36
N LYS A 115 4.02 -11.09 -11.68
CA LYS A 115 3.71 -12.42 -12.24
C LYS A 115 2.22 -12.70 -12.33
N ASP A 116 1.47 -12.42 -11.26
CA ASP A 116 0.06 -12.80 -11.17
C ASP A 116 -0.87 -11.70 -11.66
N PHE A 117 -0.50 -10.42 -11.47
CA PHE A 117 -1.36 -9.30 -11.86
C PHE A 117 -0.91 -8.59 -13.14
N GLY A 118 0.23 -8.98 -13.71
CA GLY A 118 0.73 -8.44 -14.97
C GLY A 118 1.24 -7.00 -14.89
N VAL A 119 1.65 -6.56 -13.70
CA VAL A 119 2.23 -5.22 -13.52
C VAL A 119 3.64 -5.21 -14.10
N THR A 120 3.87 -4.34 -15.09
CA THR A 120 5.18 -4.18 -15.75
C THR A 120 5.85 -2.85 -15.45
N ASP A 121 5.14 -1.92 -14.84
CA ASP A 121 5.68 -0.60 -14.47
C ASP A 121 6.59 -0.74 -13.24
N ASN A 122 7.88 -0.43 -13.43
CA ASN A 122 8.88 -0.50 -12.38
C ASN A 122 8.64 0.49 -11.24
N GLU A 123 7.97 1.61 -11.48
CA GLU A 123 7.64 2.57 -10.43
C GLU A 123 6.61 1.96 -9.49
N ILE A 124 5.55 1.33 -10.02
CA ILE A 124 4.55 0.58 -9.25
C ILE A 124 5.20 -0.56 -8.47
N LEU A 125 6.01 -1.39 -9.14
CA LEU A 125 6.68 -2.53 -8.51
C LEU A 125 7.62 -2.10 -7.37
N ASN A 126 8.33 -0.99 -7.54
CA ASN A 126 9.19 -0.44 -6.50
C ASN A 126 8.38 0.13 -5.34
N ALA A 127 7.29 0.84 -5.60
CA ALA A 127 6.44 1.36 -4.54
C ALA A 127 5.83 0.22 -3.70
N ILE A 128 5.41 -0.89 -4.31
CA ILE A 128 5.01 -2.12 -3.59
C ILE A 128 6.19 -2.66 -2.78
N ARG A 129 7.38 -2.78 -3.36
CA ARG A 129 8.57 -3.36 -2.71
C ARG A 129 9.00 -2.61 -1.47
N TYR A 130 8.91 -1.30 -1.46
CA TYR A 130 9.45 -0.44 -0.41
C TYR A 130 8.39 0.16 0.52
N HIS A 131 7.11 -0.21 0.40
CA HIS A 131 6.03 0.35 1.22
C HIS A 131 6.19 0.09 2.73
N CYS A 132 6.92 -0.95 3.13
CA CYS A 132 7.19 -1.26 4.53
C CYS A 132 8.42 -0.55 5.08
N THR A 133 9.52 -0.54 4.30
CA THR A 133 10.85 -0.15 4.77
C THR A 133 11.20 1.28 4.44
N ALA A 134 10.62 1.83 3.39
CA ALA A 134 11.13 2.96 2.64
C ALA A 134 12.54 2.67 2.05
N ARG A 135 13.15 3.66 1.41
CA ARG A 135 14.51 3.69 0.88
C ARG A 135 14.97 5.15 0.68
N PRO A 136 16.27 5.43 0.49
CA PRO A 136 16.70 6.73 -0.04
C PRO A 136 16.04 7.05 -1.38
N ASN A 137 15.79 8.32 -1.66
CA ASN A 137 15.19 8.80 -2.92
C ASN A 137 13.85 8.16 -3.28
N MET A 138 12.91 8.09 -2.33
CA MET A 138 11.52 7.67 -2.60
C MET A 138 10.90 8.58 -3.65
N THR A 139 10.28 7.99 -4.68
CA THR A 139 9.47 8.72 -5.66
C THR A 139 8.21 9.29 -5.01
N ARG A 140 7.48 10.12 -5.74
CA ARG A 140 6.19 10.63 -5.25
C ARG A 140 5.18 9.49 -5.02
N LEU A 141 5.12 8.50 -5.93
CA LEU A 141 4.29 7.31 -5.79
C LEU A 141 4.69 6.49 -4.56
N ASP A 142 5.99 6.23 -4.37
CA ASP A 142 6.49 5.55 -3.18
C ASP A 142 5.99 6.21 -1.88
N LYS A 143 6.08 7.55 -1.81
CA LYS A 143 5.66 8.33 -0.62
C LYS A 143 4.15 8.28 -0.41
N ILE A 144 3.35 8.39 -1.49
CA ILE A 144 1.88 8.30 -1.39
C ILE A 144 1.48 6.96 -0.77
N VAL A 145 2.00 5.85 -1.31
CA VAL A 145 1.65 4.50 -0.82
C VAL A 145 2.14 4.28 0.61
N TYR A 146 3.36 4.73 0.93
CA TYR A 146 3.91 4.65 2.28
C TYR A 146 3.04 5.39 3.30
N VAL A 147 2.64 6.62 3.00
CA VAL A 147 1.76 7.44 3.86
C VAL A 147 0.37 6.82 3.94
N ALA A 148 -0.21 6.41 2.80
CA ALA A 148 -1.56 5.84 2.75
C ALA A 148 -1.69 4.59 3.63
N ASP A 149 -0.75 3.64 3.54
CA ASP A 149 -0.73 2.45 4.39
C ASP A 149 -0.70 2.78 5.89
N LYS A 150 0.05 3.81 6.29
CA LYS A 150 0.22 4.18 7.70
C LYS A 150 -0.84 5.12 8.23
N THR A 151 -1.63 5.75 7.37
CA THR A 151 -2.60 6.77 7.76
C THR A 151 -4.03 6.51 7.27
N GLU A 152 -4.33 5.30 6.81
CA GLU A 152 -5.71 4.93 6.47
C GLU A 152 -6.61 4.98 7.73
N GLU A 153 -7.89 5.25 7.52
CA GLU A 153 -8.81 5.68 8.60
C GLU A 153 -9.10 4.64 9.69
N THR A 154 -8.76 3.35 9.47
CA THR A 154 -8.98 2.28 10.47
C THR A 154 -7.78 2.03 11.38
N ARG A 155 -6.70 2.80 11.24
CA ARG A 155 -5.52 2.66 12.10
C ARG A 155 -5.87 3.00 13.55
N PRO A 156 -5.40 2.19 14.53
CA PRO A 156 -5.81 2.32 15.94
C PRO A 156 -5.04 3.41 16.72
N TYR A 157 -4.50 4.41 16.04
CA TYR A 157 -3.73 5.51 16.64
C TYR A 157 -4.12 6.86 16.03
N PRO A 158 -3.87 7.98 16.73
CA PRO A 158 -4.18 9.30 16.20
C PRO A 158 -3.42 9.62 14.92
N LEU A 159 -4.12 10.10 13.89
CA LEU A 159 -3.56 10.37 12.56
C LEU A 159 -3.29 11.86 12.30
N SER A 160 -3.89 12.76 13.07
CA SER A 160 -3.88 14.21 12.81
C SER A 160 -2.47 14.80 12.69
N HIS A 161 -1.54 14.33 13.53
CA HIS A 161 -0.15 14.80 13.51
C HIS A 161 0.65 14.27 12.30
N LEU A 162 0.22 13.14 11.72
CA LEU A 162 0.84 12.56 10.52
C LEU A 162 0.31 13.18 9.23
N LEU A 163 -0.96 13.60 9.22
CA LEU A 163 -1.70 14.09 8.05
C LEU A 163 -1.67 15.62 7.92
N CYS A 164 -0.62 16.28 8.39
CA CYS A 164 -0.49 17.73 8.27
C CYS A 164 0.77 18.13 7.49
N GLY A 165 0.64 19.15 6.63
CA GLY A 165 1.72 19.64 5.79
C GLY A 165 1.72 19.03 4.37
N THR A 166 2.85 19.11 3.71
CA THR A 166 3.10 18.55 2.37
C THR A 166 3.21 17.02 2.42
N LEU A 167 3.12 16.34 1.28
CA LEU A 167 3.34 14.89 1.19
C LEU A 167 4.72 14.49 1.74
N ASP A 168 5.74 15.29 1.47
CA ASP A 168 7.10 15.03 1.96
C ASP A 168 7.18 15.10 3.48
N GLU A 169 6.55 16.10 4.09
CA GLU A 169 6.47 16.23 5.55
C GLU A 169 5.67 15.07 6.18
N MET A 170 4.53 14.69 5.58
CA MET A 170 3.73 13.53 6.04
C MET A 170 4.56 12.25 5.96
N PHE A 171 5.26 12.03 4.85
CA PHE A 171 6.14 10.86 4.65
C PHE A 171 7.24 10.79 5.70
N VAL A 172 7.95 11.89 5.94
CA VAL A 172 9.01 11.95 6.95
C VAL A 172 8.46 11.64 8.35
N LYS A 173 7.33 12.23 8.72
CA LYS A 173 6.66 11.94 10.01
C LYS A 173 6.29 10.45 10.13
N CYS A 174 5.69 9.86 9.08
CA CYS A 174 5.35 8.44 9.06
C CYS A 174 6.60 7.54 9.17
N LEU A 175 7.69 7.90 8.52
CA LEU A 175 8.96 7.17 8.57
C LEU A 175 9.55 7.18 9.99
N PHE A 176 9.56 8.34 10.65
CA PHE A 176 10.03 8.45 12.03
C PHE A 176 9.16 7.67 13.02
N GLU A 177 7.84 7.74 12.88
CA GLU A 177 6.91 6.98 13.73
C GLU A 177 7.05 5.47 13.53
N ALA A 178 7.18 5.00 12.29
CA ALA A 178 7.42 3.60 11.99
C ALA A 178 8.73 3.09 12.61
N ASN A 179 9.79 3.88 12.52
CA ASN A 179 11.07 3.54 13.18
C ASN A 179 10.94 3.50 14.70
N ARG A 180 10.29 4.49 15.30
CA ARG A 180 10.04 4.53 16.75
C ARG A 180 9.26 3.28 17.20
N TYR A 181 8.24 2.89 16.44
CA TYR A 181 7.47 1.67 16.70
C TYR A 181 8.35 0.42 16.64
N CYS A 182 9.21 0.28 15.62
CA CYS A 182 10.14 -0.86 15.50
C CYS A 182 11.13 -0.92 16.68
N LEU A 183 11.71 0.21 17.06
CA LEU A 183 12.63 0.28 18.19
C LEU A 183 11.97 -0.15 19.51
N THR A 184 10.69 0.21 19.70
CA THR A 184 9.97 -0.05 20.94
C THR A 184 9.44 -1.50 21.01
N ASN A 185 8.93 -2.04 19.89
CA ASN A 185 8.15 -3.28 19.89
C ASN A 185 8.87 -4.49 19.29
N HIS A 186 10.00 -4.30 18.59
CA HIS A 186 10.74 -5.36 17.90
C HIS A 186 12.20 -5.50 18.37
N ALA A 187 12.45 -5.28 19.66
CA ALA A 187 13.77 -5.39 20.30
C ALA A 187 14.88 -4.59 19.57
N GLY A 188 14.53 -3.45 18.96
CA GLY A 188 15.47 -2.60 18.24
C GLY A 188 15.87 -3.11 16.85
N ASN A 189 15.24 -4.17 16.35
CA ASN A 189 15.59 -4.74 15.05
C ASN A 189 14.92 -3.93 13.92
N VAL A 190 15.62 -2.91 13.45
CA VAL A 190 15.23 -2.08 12.29
C VAL A 190 15.95 -2.62 11.07
N TYR A 191 15.20 -2.97 10.03
CA TYR A 191 15.80 -3.44 8.78
C TYR A 191 16.67 -2.35 8.15
N TYR A 192 17.83 -2.72 7.62
CA TYR A 192 18.86 -1.76 7.18
C TYR A 192 18.36 -0.70 6.19
N LEU A 193 17.43 -1.03 5.30
CA LEU A 193 16.83 -0.06 4.36
C LEU A 193 16.08 1.06 5.07
N THR A 194 15.35 0.74 6.14
CA THR A 194 14.68 1.76 6.96
C THR A 194 15.69 2.68 7.62
N SER A 195 16.80 2.13 8.13
CA SER A 195 17.89 2.93 8.70
C SER A 195 18.53 3.86 7.66
N GLN A 196 18.82 3.35 6.46
CA GLN A 196 19.35 4.14 5.35
C GLN A 196 18.38 5.26 4.93
N ALA A 197 17.08 4.98 4.85
CA ALA A 197 16.07 5.99 4.55
C ALA A 197 16.03 7.08 5.63
N LEU A 198 16.03 6.69 6.89
CA LEU A 198 16.06 7.66 8.01
C LEU A 198 17.26 8.58 7.95
N ASP A 199 18.45 8.04 7.76
CA ASP A 199 19.68 8.85 7.69
C ASP A 199 19.64 9.80 6.49
N PHE A 200 19.16 9.33 5.33
CA PHE A 200 19.02 10.14 4.13
C PHE A 200 18.05 11.33 4.36
N TYR A 201 16.86 11.08 4.88
CA TYR A 201 15.85 12.14 5.06
C TYR A 201 16.16 13.07 6.26
N LYS A 202 16.85 12.60 7.30
CA LYS A 202 17.36 13.46 8.37
C LYS A 202 18.38 14.49 7.84
N ASN A 203 19.29 14.06 6.98
CA ASN A 203 20.31 14.94 6.42
C ASN A 203 19.70 15.99 5.49
N GLN A 204 18.64 15.65 4.74
CA GLN A 204 17.93 16.62 3.90
C GLN A 204 17.17 17.68 4.71
N ALA A 205 16.64 17.33 5.88
CA ALA A 205 15.93 18.28 6.74
C ALA A 205 16.86 19.29 7.45
N ASN A 206 18.17 19.00 7.50
CA ASN A 206 19.18 19.84 8.14
C ASN A 206 20.04 20.64 7.12
N ALA A 207 19.79 20.50 5.83
CA ALA A 207 20.48 21.19 4.74
C ALA A 207 19.64 22.37 4.21
#